data_ef50e4a4ed6e2475b10b2ff8c0203ebd
#
_entry.id   ef50e4a4ed6e2475b10b2ff8c0203ebd
#
_cell.length_a   1.000
_cell.length_b   1.000
_cell.length_c   1.000
_cell.angle_alpha   90.00
_cell.angle_beta   90.00
_cell.angle_gamma   90.00
#
_symmetry.space_group_name_H-M   'P 1'
#
loop_
_entity.id
_entity.type
_entity.pdbx_description
1 polymer ?
#
loop_
_entity_poly.entity_id
_entity_poly.type
_entity_poly.pdbx_seq_one_letter_code
_entity_poly.pdbx_strand_id
1 'polypeptide(L)'
;WDLVEDKKTNTIKEYEKEGVPVWGISVQNEPMAKQRWESCIYTAEEERDFLKNHLGPTMEKEGLKDKKIIVWDHNRDLIYQRAQTYFNDPEAAKYAWGIGFHWYEDWSGGTPMYENLKRVYEAFPDKNIIFTEGCAESFNASRYNAWVLGEEYGRSMINDYNNGMVGFTDWNIILD
;
A
#
# COMPACT_ATOMS: atom_id res chain seq x y z
N TRP A 1 16.54 -4.76 -11.85
CA TRP A 1 15.61 -3.70 -11.43
C TRP A 1 15.16 -2.79 -12.60
N ASP A 2 16.03 -2.46 -13.54
CA ASP A 2 15.77 -1.52 -14.65
C ASP A 2 14.48 -1.79 -15.44
N LEU A 3 14.12 -3.08 -15.62
CA LEU A 3 12.87 -3.45 -16.31
C LEU A 3 11.61 -3.18 -15.51
N VAL A 4 11.69 -3.16 -14.18
CA VAL A 4 10.52 -2.97 -13.30
C VAL A 4 10.16 -1.49 -13.21
N GLU A 5 11.14 -0.62 -13.04
CA GLU A 5 10.92 0.82 -12.99
C GLU A 5 10.44 1.37 -14.33
N ASP A 6 11.04 0.94 -15.46
CA ASP A 6 10.59 1.31 -16.80
C ASP A 6 9.17 0.83 -17.08
N LYS A 7 8.80 -0.36 -16.64
CA LYS A 7 7.43 -0.87 -16.77
C LYS A 7 6.44 0.02 -16.02
N LYS A 8 6.75 0.41 -14.78
CA LYS A 8 5.87 1.28 -13.97
C LYS A 8 5.68 2.65 -14.62
N THR A 9 6.76 3.30 -15.05
CA THR A 9 6.69 4.62 -15.67
C THR A 9 5.95 4.59 -17.02
N ASN A 10 6.18 3.56 -17.82
CA ASN A 10 5.47 3.38 -19.09
C ASN A 10 3.97 3.12 -18.85
N THR A 11 3.61 2.31 -17.87
CA THR A 11 2.20 2.08 -17.50
C THR A 11 1.50 3.40 -17.17
N ILE A 12 2.10 4.25 -16.33
CA ILE A 12 1.53 5.57 -16.00
C ILE A 12 1.28 6.38 -17.28
N LYS A 13 2.29 6.50 -18.14
CA LYS A 13 2.21 7.27 -19.38
C LYS A 13 1.14 6.76 -20.35
N GLU A 14 1.00 5.44 -20.48
CA GLU A 14 -0.01 4.87 -21.37
C GLU A 14 -1.43 5.11 -20.84
N TYR A 15 -1.69 4.94 -19.52
CA TYR A 15 -2.98 5.31 -18.94
C TYR A 15 -3.31 6.79 -19.12
N GLU A 16 -2.34 7.68 -18.94
CA GLU A 16 -2.56 9.11 -19.10
C GLU A 16 -2.83 9.50 -20.55
N LYS A 17 -2.23 8.82 -21.54
CA LYS A 17 -2.56 9.01 -22.96
C LYS A 17 -4.02 8.66 -23.28
N GLU A 18 -4.56 7.65 -22.59
CA GLU A 18 -5.97 7.24 -22.72
C GLU A 18 -6.93 8.13 -21.90
N GLY A 19 -6.41 9.20 -21.30
CA GLY A 19 -7.22 10.13 -20.50
C GLY A 19 -7.52 9.68 -19.07
N VAL A 20 -6.80 8.66 -18.59
CA VAL A 20 -6.92 8.17 -17.20
C VAL A 20 -5.75 8.70 -16.38
N PRO A 21 -5.95 9.76 -15.57
CA PRO A 21 -4.88 10.34 -14.79
C PRO A 21 -4.47 9.38 -13.66
N VAL A 22 -3.17 9.13 -13.54
CA VAL A 22 -2.61 8.34 -12.44
C VAL A 22 -2.16 9.27 -11.32
N TRP A 23 -2.74 9.09 -10.13
CA TRP A 23 -2.37 9.86 -8.94
C TRP A 23 -1.11 9.33 -8.25
N GLY A 24 -0.96 8.02 -8.19
CA GLY A 24 0.15 7.37 -7.52
C GLY A 24 0.26 5.90 -7.86
N ILE A 25 1.32 5.28 -7.39
CA ILE A 25 1.62 3.86 -7.57
C ILE A 25 2.09 3.24 -6.26
N SER A 26 1.84 1.95 -6.10
CA SER A 26 2.49 1.12 -5.07
C SER A 26 3.80 0.53 -5.63
N VAL A 27 4.81 0.40 -4.77
CA VAL A 27 6.06 -0.27 -5.14
C VAL A 27 5.79 -1.73 -5.49
N GLN A 28 5.12 -2.45 -4.58
CA GLN A 28 4.79 -3.86 -4.74
C GLN A 28 3.59 -4.21 -3.88
N ASN A 29 2.60 -4.88 -4.47
CA ASN A 29 1.51 -5.48 -3.70
C ASN A 29 2.03 -6.64 -2.85
N GLU A 30 1.73 -6.61 -1.56
CA GLU A 30 2.01 -7.68 -0.60
C GLU A 30 3.45 -8.26 -0.69
N PRO A 31 4.49 -7.47 -0.43
CA PRO A 31 5.87 -7.86 -0.67
C PRO A 31 6.39 -9.00 0.22
N MET A 32 5.59 -9.52 1.14
CA MET A 32 5.90 -10.71 1.94
C MET A 32 5.03 -11.92 1.60
N ALA A 33 4.02 -11.76 0.76
CA ALA A 33 3.09 -12.84 0.42
C ALA A 33 3.57 -13.62 -0.81
N LYS A 34 3.88 -14.89 -0.61
CA LYS A 34 4.13 -15.83 -1.71
C LYS A 34 2.79 -16.39 -2.20
N GLN A 35 2.28 -15.83 -3.29
CA GLN A 35 0.99 -16.18 -3.84
C GLN A 35 1.06 -17.31 -4.90
N ARG A 36 -0.12 -17.81 -5.33
CA ARG A 36 -0.24 -18.74 -6.45
C ARG A 36 -0.24 -18.04 -7.82
N TRP A 37 -0.49 -16.74 -7.82
CA TRP A 37 -0.40 -15.82 -8.96
C TRP A 37 0.91 -15.04 -8.90
N GLU A 38 1.12 -14.11 -9.82
CA GLU A 38 2.32 -13.29 -9.88
C GLU A 38 2.52 -12.55 -8.56
N SER A 39 3.67 -12.80 -7.94
CA SER A 39 4.08 -12.16 -6.70
C SER A 39 5.58 -11.91 -6.71
N CYS A 40 6.02 -10.88 -5.98
CA CYS A 40 7.43 -10.56 -5.84
C CYS A 40 7.73 -10.27 -4.37
N ILE A 41 8.65 -11.04 -3.81
CA ILE A 41 9.04 -10.90 -2.41
C ILE A 41 10.14 -9.85 -2.31
N TYR A 42 9.96 -8.91 -1.36
CA TYR A 42 10.95 -7.94 -0.95
C TYR A 42 11.16 -7.99 0.56
N THR A 43 12.39 -8.00 1.01
CA THR A 43 12.70 -7.55 2.36
C THR A 43 12.44 -6.04 2.48
N ALA A 44 12.40 -5.52 3.69
CA ALA A 44 12.23 -4.08 3.88
C ALA A 44 13.40 -3.28 3.27
N GLU A 45 14.60 -3.82 3.39
CA GLU A 45 15.82 -3.23 2.86
C GLU A 45 15.86 -3.25 1.33
N GLU A 46 15.44 -4.35 0.71
CA GLU A 46 15.38 -4.46 -0.75
C GLU A 46 14.35 -3.48 -1.34
N GLU A 47 13.18 -3.34 -0.73
CA GLU A 47 12.16 -2.38 -1.17
C GLU A 47 12.65 -0.95 -0.98
N ARG A 48 13.26 -0.61 0.17
CA ARG A 48 13.89 0.69 0.42
C ARG A 48 14.97 1.00 -0.63
N ASP A 49 15.85 0.06 -0.90
CA ASP A 49 16.96 0.27 -1.83
C ASP A 49 16.48 0.36 -3.28
N PHE A 50 15.45 -0.39 -3.66
CA PHE A 50 14.78 -0.23 -4.94
C PHE A 50 14.13 1.15 -5.08
N LEU A 51 13.39 1.60 -4.07
CA LEU A 51 12.81 2.94 -4.05
C LEU A 51 13.87 4.02 -4.22
N LYS A 52 14.94 3.93 -3.42
CA LYS A 52 16.00 4.94 -3.34
C LYS A 52 16.85 5.01 -4.60
N ASN A 53 17.30 3.86 -5.10
CA ASN A 53 18.33 3.79 -6.12
C ASN A 53 17.79 3.63 -7.55
N HIS A 54 16.52 3.22 -7.69
CA HIS A 54 15.89 2.91 -8.97
C HIS A 54 14.59 3.67 -9.19
N LEU A 55 13.52 3.30 -8.52
CA LEU A 55 12.19 3.83 -8.83
C LEU A 55 12.08 5.34 -8.65
N GLY A 56 12.54 5.89 -7.52
CA GLY A 56 12.48 7.33 -7.25
C GLY A 56 13.24 8.16 -8.30
N PRO A 57 14.53 7.87 -8.54
CA PRO A 57 15.30 8.55 -9.59
C PRO A 57 14.71 8.42 -10.98
N THR A 58 14.16 7.25 -11.33
CA THR A 58 13.52 7.04 -12.64
C THR A 58 12.23 7.85 -12.77
N MET A 59 11.38 7.91 -11.74
CA MET A 59 10.20 8.77 -11.73
C MET A 59 10.56 10.25 -11.95
N GLU A 60 11.61 10.73 -11.30
CA GLU A 60 12.10 12.10 -11.52
C GLU A 60 12.60 12.32 -12.96
N LYS A 61 13.45 11.42 -13.45
CA LYS A 61 14.00 11.48 -14.82
C LYS A 61 12.92 11.48 -15.89
N GLU A 62 11.86 10.70 -15.68
CA GLU A 62 10.74 10.56 -16.60
C GLU A 62 9.66 11.65 -16.46
N GLY A 63 9.89 12.66 -15.59
CA GLY A 63 8.99 13.79 -15.39
C GLY A 63 7.74 13.45 -14.56
N LEU A 64 7.77 12.38 -13.77
CA LEU A 64 6.66 11.84 -12.99
C LEU A 64 6.83 12.09 -11.46
N LYS A 65 7.64 13.06 -11.07
CA LYS A 65 7.93 13.36 -9.67
C LYS A 65 6.72 13.83 -8.84
N ASP A 66 5.66 14.26 -9.50
CA ASP A 66 4.39 14.65 -8.88
C ASP A 66 3.54 13.45 -8.47
N LYS A 67 3.79 12.27 -9.05
CA LYS A 67 3.09 11.03 -8.72
C LYS A 67 3.50 10.53 -7.35
N LYS A 68 2.52 10.04 -6.60
CA LYS A 68 2.77 9.53 -5.24
C LYS A 68 3.33 8.11 -5.31
N ILE A 69 4.35 7.83 -4.51
CA ILE A 69 4.87 6.48 -4.35
C ILE A 69 4.47 5.98 -2.95
N ILE A 70 3.78 4.85 -2.92
CA ILE A 70 3.31 4.17 -1.72
C ILE A 70 4.20 2.94 -1.51
N VAL A 71 4.72 2.78 -0.31
CA VAL A 71 5.54 1.62 0.10
C VAL A 71 4.75 0.66 0.95
N TRP A 72 5.26 -0.54 1.17
CA TRP A 72 4.70 -1.64 1.95
C TRP A 72 3.50 -2.30 1.28
N ASP A 73 2.34 -1.67 1.29
CA ASP A 73 1.14 -2.18 0.62
C ASP A 73 0.78 -3.62 1.04
N HIS A 74 0.74 -3.85 2.37
CA HIS A 74 0.46 -5.13 3.00
C HIS A 74 -0.13 -4.92 4.41
N ASN A 75 -0.37 -5.98 5.20
CA ASN A 75 -1.12 -5.94 6.44
C ASN A 75 -0.54 -5.01 7.52
N ARG A 76 -1.40 -4.57 8.46
CA ARG A 76 -1.04 -3.67 9.59
C ARG A 76 0.00 -4.25 10.52
N ASP A 77 0.16 -5.58 10.57
CA ASP A 77 1.01 -6.28 11.54
C ASP A 77 2.47 -5.80 11.54
N LEU A 78 3.07 -5.60 10.38
CA LEU A 78 4.45 -5.16 10.23
C LEU A 78 4.63 -3.73 9.72
N ILE A 79 3.54 -2.96 9.56
CA ILE A 79 3.59 -1.62 8.96
C ILE A 79 4.58 -0.69 9.68
N TYR A 80 4.66 -0.75 11.01
CA TYR A 80 5.56 0.11 11.76
C TYR A 80 7.03 -0.24 11.55
N GLN A 81 7.38 -1.52 11.60
CA GLN A 81 8.75 -1.99 11.35
C GLN A 81 9.21 -1.64 9.92
N ARG A 82 8.31 -1.81 8.96
CA ARG A 82 8.54 -1.43 7.56
C ARG A 82 8.72 0.08 7.41
N ALA A 83 7.85 0.88 8.02
CA ALA A 83 7.96 2.34 8.03
C ALA A 83 9.32 2.82 8.58
N GLN A 84 9.79 2.19 9.66
CA GLN A 84 11.10 2.53 10.22
C GLN A 84 12.24 2.29 9.21
N THR A 85 12.20 1.19 8.46
CA THR A 85 13.24 0.89 7.46
C THR A 85 13.21 1.88 6.31
N TYR A 86 12.02 2.28 5.84
CA TYR A 86 11.90 3.21 4.71
C TYR A 86 12.16 4.65 5.09
N PHE A 87 11.58 5.11 6.20
CA PHE A 87 11.52 6.54 6.51
C PHE A 87 12.68 7.04 7.37
N ASN A 88 13.40 6.15 8.05
CA ASN A 88 14.66 6.51 8.71
C ASN A 88 15.85 6.64 7.73
N ASP A 89 15.69 6.22 6.48
CA ASP A 89 16.64 6.51 5.40
C ASP A 89 16.15 7.76 4.63
N PRO A 90 16.75 8.95 4.82
CA PRO A 90 16.26 10.17 4.19
C PRO A 90 16.32 10.14 2.67
N GLU A 91 17.24 9.36 2.09
CA GLU A 91 17.36 9.23 0.65
C GLU A 91 16.25 8.35 0.03
N ALA A 92 15.67 7.44 0.80
CA ALA A 92 14.47 6.71 0.41
C ALA A 92 13.20 7.51 0.75
N ALA A 93 13.15 8.06 1.95
CA ALA A 93 11.99 8.79 2.47
C ALA A 93 11.56 9.96 1.56
N LYS A 94 12.50 10.65 0.91
CA LYS A 94 12.18 11.77 0.01
C LYS A 94 11.30 11.38 -1.18
N TYR A 95 11.32 10.11 -1.61
CA TYR A 95 10.52 9.60 -2.71
C TYR A 95 9.17 9.05 -2.27
N ALA A 96 9.06 8.56 -1.03
CA ALA A 96 7.82 7.99 -0.52
C ALA A 96 6.85 9.08 -0.07
N TRP A 97 5.67 9.13 -0.68
CA TRP A 97 4.55 9.94 -0.20
C TRP A 97 3.97 9.40 1.09
N GLY A 98 3.95 8.08 1.23
CA GLY A 98 3.37 7.42 2.37
C GLY A 98 3.45 5.90 2.29
N ILE A 99 2.74 5.25 3.19
CA ILE A 99 2.71 3.80 3.36
C ILE A 99 1.29 3.28 3.20
N GLY A 100 1.14 2.23 2.39
CA GLY A 100 -0.12 1.55 2.17
C GLY A 100 -0.32 0.38 3.13
N PHE A 101 -1.58 0.05 3.43
CA PHE A 101 -1.87 -1.13 4.22
C PHE A 101 -3.16 -1.83 3.83
N HIS A 102 -3.21 -3.14 4.17
CA HIS A 102 -4.34 -4.07 4.03
C HIS A 102 -4.84 -4.51 5.40
N TRP A 103 -5.92 -5.27 5.45
CA TRP A 103 -6.56 -5.73 6.67
C TRP A 103 -6.60 -7.25 6.87
N TYR A 104 -5.74 -7.98 6.19
CA TYR A 104 -5.74 -9.45 6.18
C TYR A 104 -4.83 -10.07 7.26
N GLU A 105 -4.77 -9.48 8.45
CA GLU A 105 -3.92 -9.95 9.55
C GLU A 105 -4.23 -11.39 9.99
N ASP A 106 -5.45 -11.87 9.74
CA ASP A 106 -5.86 -13.25 10.05
C ASP A 106 -4.95 -14.29 9.38
N TRP A 107 -4.42 -14.00 8.19
CA TRP A 107 -3.46 -14.86 7.50
C TRP A 107 -2.11 -14.95 8.20
N SER A 108 -1.73 -13.98 9.01
CA SER A 108 -0.54 -14.00 9.86
C SER A 108 -0.85 -14.40 11.31
N GLY A 109 -2.08 -14.85 11.60
CA GLY A 109 -2.52 -15.25 12.94
C GLY A 109 -2.71 -14.06 13.89
N GLY A 110 -2.88 -12.87 13.34
CA GLY A 110 -3.03 -11.63 14.09
C GLY A 110 -4.48 -11.21 14.31
N THR A 111 -4.62 -10.07 14.96
CA THR A 111 -5.85 -9.31 15.11
C THR A 111 -5.69 -7.96 14.41
N PRO A 112 -6.75 -7.18 14.18
CA PRO A 112 -6.60 -5.82 13.67
C PRO A 112 -5.71 -5.00 14.59
N MET A 113 -4.50 -4.66 14.14
CA MET A 113 -3.46 -3.98 14.90
C MET A 113 -3.47 -2.48 14.62
N TYR A 114 -4.59 -1.81 14.87
CA TYR A 114 -4.79 -0.37 14.61
C TYR A 114 -3.73 0.51 15.28
N GLU A 115 -3.24 0.09 16.45
CA GLU A 115 -2.17 0.79 17.17
C GLU A 115 -0.85 0.89 16.37
N ASN A 116 -0.59 -0.02 15.43
CA ASN A 116 0.58 0.07 14.57
C ASN A 116 0.48 1.25 13.59
N LEU A 117 -0.72 1.60 13.12
CA LEU A 117 -0.94 2.81 12.32
C LEU A 117 -0.63 4.06 13.14
N LYS A 118 -1.13 4.12 14.39
CA LYS A 118 -0.86 5.22 15.30
C LYS A 118 0.65 5.41 15.53
N ARG A 119 1.39 4.31 15.72
CA ARG A 119 2.85 4.35 15.86
C ARG A 119 3.54 4.95 14.62
N VAL A 120 3.08 4.60 13.42
CA VAL A 120 3.60 5.21 12.18
C VAL A 120 3.28 6.70 12.14
N TYR A 121 2.01 7.07 12.41
CA TYR A 121 1.56 8.46 12.41
C TYR A 121 2.37 9.35 13.39
N GLU A 122 2.63 8.84 14.59
CA GLU A 122 3.39 9.55 15.63
C GLU A 122 4.89 9.65 15.30
N ALA A 123 5.46 8.59 14.71
CA ALA A 123 6.90 8.55 14.40
C ALA A 123 7.26 9.30 13.11
N PHE A 124 6.35 9.35 12.14
CA PHE A 124 6.57 9.92 10.80
C PHE A 124 5.41 10.84 10.38
N PRO A 125 5.21 11.98 11.07
CA PRO A 125 4.03 12.84 10.88
C PRO A 125 3.97 13.55 9.52
N ASP A 126 5.07 13.54 8.76
CA ASP A 126 5.16 14.04 7.38
C ASP A 126 4.78 12.98 6.33
N LYS A 127 4.51 11.74 6.75
CA LYS A 127 4.13 10.64 5.87
C LYS A 127 2.65 10.31 6.00
N ASN A 128 2.06 9.94 4.88
CA ASN A 128 0.64 9.58 4.84
C ASN A 128 0.47 8.06 5.03
N ILE A 129 -0.66 7.68 5.62
CA ILE A 129 -1.05 6.28 5.81
C ILE A 129 -2.35 6.07 5.05
N ILE A 130 -2.37 5.14 4.11
CA ILE A 130 -3.53 4.90 3.26
C ILE A 130 -3.90 3.41 3.26
N PHE A 131 -5.21 3.13 3.41
CA PHE A 131 -5.73 1.79 3.18
C PHE A 131 -5.78 1.53 1.67
N THR A 132 -5.06 0.52 1.20
CA THR A 132 -4.88 0.26 -0.22
C THR A 132 -5.63 -0.95 -0.72
N GLU A 133 -5.99 -1.88 0.16
CA GLU A 133 -6.77 -3.06 -0.21
C GLU A 133 -7.52 -3.65 0.99
N GLY A 134 -8.75 -4.08 0.73
CA GLY A 134 -9.53 -4.92 1.63
C GLY A 134 -10.80 -5.42 0.95
N CYS A 135 -11.17 -6.64 1.24
CA CYS A 135 -12.45 -7.23 0.83
C CYS A 135 -12.95 -8.21 1.88
N ALA A 136 -14.24 -8.53 1.80
CA ALA A 136 -14.81 -9.62 2.58
C ALA A 136 -14.37 -10.96 1.96
N GLU A 137 -13.39 -11.60 2.58
CA GLU A 137 -12.88 -12.89 2.13
C GLU A 137 -13.88 -14.03 2.27
N SER A 138 -13.61 -15.16 1.59
CA SER A 138 -14.48 -16.34 1.59
C SER A 138 -15.92 -16.01 1.23
N PHE A 139 -16.06 -15.21 0.18
CA PHE A 139 -17.33 -14.69 -0.26
C PHE A 139 -18.31 -15.83 -0.60
N ASN A 140 -19.52 -15.72 -0.08
CA ASN A 140 -20.61 -16.67 -0.31
C ASN A 140 -21.89 -15.88 -0.59
N ALA A 141 -22.59 -16.20 -1.68
CA ALA A 141 -23.81 -15.52 -2.09
C ALA A 141 -24.89 -15.45 -0.98
N SER A 142 -24.91 -16.43 -0.04
CA SER A 142 -25.82 -16.41 1.10
C SER A 142 -25.48 -15.31 2.15
N ARG A 143 -24.29 -14.73 2.08
CA ARG A 143 -23.81 -13.68 2.99
C ARG A 143 -23.89 -12.26 2.40
N TYR A 144 -24.32 -12.11 1.16
CA TYR A 144 -24.40 -10.81 0.47
C TYR A 144 -25.01 -9.69 1.32
N ASN A 145 -26.11 -10.00 1.97
CA ASN A 145 -26.88 -9.05 2.78
C ASN A 145 -26.56 -9.17 4.28
N ALA A 146 -25.47 -9.85 4.64
CA ALA A 146 -25.11 -10.01 6.04
C ALA A 146 -24.61 -8.67 6.61
N TRP A 147 -25.39 -8.09 7.51
CA TRP A 147 -25.07 -6.81 8.15
C TRP A 147 -23.68 -6.76 8.78
N VAL A 148 -23.22 -7.91 9.31
CA VAL A 148 -21.89 -8.04 9.92
C VAL A 148 -20.75 -7.64 8.99
N LEU A 149 -20.88 -7.85 7.68
CA LEU A 149 -19.86 -7.44 6.71
C LEU A 149 -19.77 -5.91 6.61
N GLY A 150 -20.91 -5.22 6.57
CA GLY A 150 -20.93 -3.76 6.60
C GLY A 150 -20.40 -3.18 7.92
N GLU A 151 -20.69 -3.85 9.05
CA GLU A 151 -20.13 -3.46 10.35
C GLU A 151 -18.60 -3.64 10.41
N GLU A 152 -18.07 -4.66 9.77
CA GLU A 152 -16.62 -4.89 9.68
C GLU A 152 -15.95 -3.74 8.95
N TYR A 153 -16.45 -3.35 7.77
CA TYR A 153 -15.97 -2.18 7.05
C TYR A 153 -16.07 -0.90 7.88
N GLY A 154 -17.23 -0.63 8.46
CA GLY A 154 -17.44 0.55 9.30
C GLY A 154 -16.49 0.61 10.49
N ARG A 155 -16.32 -0.51 11.18
CA ARG A 155 -15.42 -0.63 12.32
C ARG A 155 -13.96 -0.41 11.92
N SER A 156 -13.52 -1.06 10.84
CA SER A 156 -12.15 -0.91 10.33
C SER A 156 -11.88 0.55 9.94
N MET A 157 -12.73 1.15 9.10
CA MET A 157 -12.56 2.54 8.68
C MET A 157 -12.50 3.52 9.87
N ILE A 158 -13.41 3.40 10.84
CA ILE A 158 -13.42 4.27 12.01
C ILE A 158 -12.12 4.16 12.81
N ASN A 159 -11.66 2.94 13.04
CA ASN A 159 -10.42 2.73 13.79
C ASN A 159 -9.20 3.20 13.00
N ASP A 160 -9.12 2.91 11.70
CA ASP A 160 -8.00 3.31 10.86
C ASP A 160 -7.89 4.85 10.76
N TYR A 161 -9.01 5.56 10.54
CA TYR A 161 -9.02 7.04 10.55
C TYR A 161 -8.62 7.62 11.91
N ASN A 162 -9.09 7.04 13.01
CA ASN A 162 -8.71 7.47 14.35
C ASN A 162 -7.23 7.21 14.67
N ASN A 163 -6.56 6.36 13.90
CA ASN A 163 -5.15 6.03 14.04
C ASN A 163 -4.25 6.61 12.92
N GLY A 164 -4.75 7.60 12.16
CA GLY A 164 -3.94 8.42 11.27
C GLY A 164 -4.07 8.09 9.79
N MET A 165 -4.98 7.18 9.39
CA MET A 165 -5.28 6.94 7.98
C MET A 165 -5.86 8.19 7.30
N VAL A 166 -5.45 8.45 6.06
CA VAL A 166 -5.92 9.61 5.28
C VAL A 166 -6.81 9.25 4.10
N GLY A 167 -6.90 8.00 3.72
CA GLY A 167 -7.70 7.54 2.58
C GLY A 167 -7.96 6.04 2.60
N PHE A 168 -8.99 5.62 1.88
CA PHE A 168 -9.44 4.24 1.82
C PHE A 168 -9.70 3.84 0.36
N THR A 169 -9.14 2.71 -0.05
CA THR A 169 -9.34 2.11 -1.38
C THR A 169 -9.71 0.65 -1.22
N ASP A 170 -10.87 0.27 -1.74
CA ASP A 170 -11.39 -1.09 -1.62
C ASP A 170 -10.89 -2.02 -2.73
N TRP A 171 -10.94 -3.32 -2.51
CA TRP A 171 -10.69 -4.37 -3.48
C TRP A 171 -11.96 -5.18 -3.72
N ASN A 172 -12.56 -5.12 -4.87
CA ASN A 172 -12.53 -4.16 -5.97
C ASN A 172 -13.99 -3.87 -6.39
N ILE A 173 -14.23 -2.95 -7.35
CA ILE A 173 -15.58 -2.53 -7.73
C ILE A 173 -16.38 -3.63 -8.41
N ILE A 174 -15.71 -4.50 -9.19
CA ILE A 174 -16.34 -5.57 -9.95
C ILE A 174 -15.58 -6.86 -9.70
N LEU A 175 -16.27 -7.85 -9.12
CA LEU A 175 -15.80 -9.22 -8.96
C LEU A 175 -16.72 -10.12 -9.79
N ASP A 176 -16.16 -11.04 -10.58
CA ASP A 176 -16.87 -12.09 -11.31
C ASP A 176 -16.76 -13.44 -10.60
#